data_3bb3393b0c9f8d5c55790004a78c3db9
#
_entry.id   3bb3393b0c9f8d5c55790004a78c3db9
#
_cell.length_a   1.000
_cell.length_b   1.000
_cell.length_c   1.000
_cell.angle_alpha   90.00
_cell.angle_beta   90.00
_cell.angle_gamma   90.00
#
_symmetry.space_group_name_H-M   'P 1'
#
loop_
_entity.id
_entity.type
_entity.pdbx_description
1 polymer ?
#
loop_
_entity_poly.entity_id
_entity_poly.type
_entity_poly.pdbx_seq_one_letter_code
_entity_poly.pdbx_strand_id
1 'polypeptide(L)'
;IPSWLTNITICGEDRDNTIITWDDHANIKMPVGGLDSEAAVKGKPMGTFRTYTLKVQGSYITLKDITIENNAAKLGQAVALHTEGDHILVQNCRLLGNQDTVYTGVGGTRVAFYDCYIEGTTDFIFGPSIAWFQNCEIHSKANSYITAASTPAGQKYGYVFYKCRLTADKDVDKVYLGRPWRPFAATIFMD
;
A
#
# COMPACT_ATOMS: atom_id res chain seq x y z
N ILE A 1 -7.72 0.93 -11.76
CA ILE A 1 -8.71 -0.06 -12.22
C ILE A 1 -10.01 0.24 -11.48
N PRO A 2 -11.04 0.78 -12.16
CA PRO A 2 -12.27 1.17 -11.53
C PRO A 2 -13.13 -0.02 -11.05
N SER A 3 -14.08 0.24 -10.15
CA SER A 3 -14.85 -0.80 -9.43
C SER A 3 -15.73 -1.68 -10.33
N TRP A 4 -16.11 -1.20 -11.51
CA TRP A 4 -16.91 -1.96 -12.47
C TRP A 4 -16.11 -2.93 -13.35
N LEU A 5 -14.80 -2.88 -13.28
CA LEU A 5 -13.91 -3.82 -13.96
C LEU A 5 -13.50 -4.95 -13.01
N THR A 6 -13.71 -6.19 -13.42
CA THR A 6 -13.40 -7.39 -12.64
C THR A 6 -12.68 -8.43 -13.46
N ASN A 7 -12.06 -9.41 -12.80
CA ASN A 7 -11.36 -10.52 -13.46
C ASN A 7 -10.24 -10.07 -14.42
N ILE A 8 -9.43 -9.09 -13.99
CA ILE A 8 -8.32 -8.56 -14.79
C ILE A 8 -7.01 -9.02 -14.21
N THR A 9 -6.11 -9.44 -15.08
CA THR A 9 -4.70 -9.67 -14.77
C THR A 9 -3.85 -8.62 -15.46
N ILE A 10 -3.03 -7.90 -14.69
CA ILE A 10 -1.95 -7.06 -15.18
C ILE A 10 -0.65 -7.80 -14.88
N CYS A 11 0.08 -8.17 -15.93
CA CYS A 11 1.31 -8.94 -15.83
C CYS A 11 2.43 -8.25 -16.59
N GLY A 12 3.56 -8.00 -15.92
CA GLY A 12 4.78 -7.56 -16.56
C GLY A 12 5.54 -8.71 -17.20
N GLU A 13 6.49 -8.40 -18.04
CA GLU A 13 7.45 -9.40 -18.55
C GLU A 13 8.48 -9.75 -17.47
N ASP A 14 8.86 -8.78 -16.65
CA ASP A 14 9.83 -8.89 -15.58
C ASP A 14 9.58 -7.77 -14.56
N ARG A 15 9.50 -8.12 -13.28
CA ARG A 15 9.21 -7.16 -12.22
C ARG A 15 10.26 -6.06 -12.05
N ASP A 16 11.50 -6.31 -12.45
CA ASP A 16 12.58 -5.34 -12.29
C ASP A 16 12.62 -4.34 -13.44
N ASN A 17 12.03 -4.68 -14.60
CA ASN A 17 12.03 -3.87 -15.81
C ASN A 17 10.65 -3.34 -16.21
N THR A 18 9.56 -3.93 -15.69
CA THR A 18 8.20 -3.42 -15.93
C THR A 18 7.76 -2.56 -14.74
N ILE A 19 7.89 -1.24 -14.87
CA ILE A 19 7.72 -0.28 -13.78
C ILE A 19 6.57 0.68 -14.07
N ILE A 20 5.64 0.78 -13.13
CA ILE A 20 4.60 1.83 -13.08
C ILE A 20 5.01 2.79 -11.97
N THR A 21 5.34 4.03 -12.30
CA THR A 21 5.86 5.01 -11.34
C THR A 21 5.13 6.35 -11.42
N TRP A 22 5.00 7.03 -10.29
CA TRP A 22 4.49 8.38 -10.14
C TRP A 22 5.10 9.03 -8.89
N ASP A 23 4.91 10.35 -8.70
CA ASP A 23 5.58 11.13 -7.66
C ASP A 23 4.66 12.04 -6.83
N ASP A 24 3.37 11.81 -6.85
CA ASP A 24 2.43 12.59 -6.03
C ASP A 24 2.60 12.31 -4.53
N HIS A 25 2.52 13.36 -3.71
CA HIS A 25 2.54 13.27 -2.25
C HIS A 25 1.45 14.14 -1.60
N ALA A 26 1.07 13.82 -0.37
CA ALA A 26 -0.09 14.38 0.32
C ALA A 26 -0.08 15.91 0.46
N ASN A 27 1.10 16.54 0.47
CA ASN A 27 1.26 17.98 0.66
C ASN A 27 1.20 18.80 -0.64
N ILE A 28 1.07 18.16 -1.81
CA ILE A 28 0.84 18.88 -3.07
C ILE A 28 -0.46 19.67 -2.96
N LYS A 29 -0.42 20.96 -3.29
CA LYS A 29 -1.61 21.78 -3.34
C LYS A 29 -2.40 21.48 -4.62
N MET A 30 -3.64 21.08 -4.46
CA MET A 30 -4.53 20.76 -5.58
C MET A 30 -4.69 21.96 -6.52
N PRO A 31 -4.47 21.79 -7.83
CA PRO A 31 -4.64 22.86 -8.80
C PRO A 31 -6.11 23.26 -8.93
N VAL A 32 -6.32 24.48 -9.47
CA VAL A 32 -7.64 24.95 -9.86
C VAL A 32 -8.11 24.16 -11.08
N GLY A 33 -9.26 23.48 -10.99
CA GLY A 33 -9.87 22.85 -12.17
C GLY A 33 -9.39 21.44 -12.49
N GLY A 34 -8.92 20.67 -11.50
CA GLY A 34 -8.73 19.22 -11.65
C GLY A 34 -10.06 18.49 -11.93
N LEU A 35 -9.99 17.25 -12.37
CA LEU A 35 -11.14 16.39 -12.70
C LEU A 35 -12.13 16.22 -11.52
N ASP A 36 -11.69 16.40 -10.30
CA ASP A 36 -12.55 16.60 -9.13
C ASP A 36 -13.03 18.06 -9.13
N SER A 37 -14.15 18.29 -9.78
CA SER A 37 -14.79 19.62 -9.96
C SER A 37 -15.25 20.30 -8.65
N GLU A 38 -14.76 19.86 -7.51
CA GLU A 38 -15.06 20.48 -6.23
C GLU A 38 -14.20 21.72 -6.04
N ALA A 39 -14.78 22.88 -6.27
CA ALA A 39 -14.24 24.18 -5.83
C ALA A 39 -13.77 24.16 -4.35
N ALA A 40 -14.27 23.21 -3.56
CA ALA A 40 -13.93 22.95 -2.17
C ALA A 40 -12.49 22.45 -1.93
N VAL A 41 -11.77 21.92 -2.92
CA VAL A 41 -10.39 21.38 -2.74
C VAL A 41 -9.29 22.27 -3.27
N LYS A 42 -9.64 23.38 -3.97
CA LYS A 42 -8.66 24.35 -4.49
C LYS A 42 -7.69 24.82 -3.42
N GLY A 43 -6.40 24.67 -3.67
CA GLY A 43 -5.33 25.11 -2.77
C GLY A 43 -5.20 24.30 -1.47
N LYS A 44 -6.06 23.30 -1.22
CA LYS A 44 -5.91 22.35 -0.12
C LYS A 44 -4.86 21.29 -0.47
N PRO A 45 -4.20 20.69 0.52
CA PRO A 45 -3.34 19.55 0.29
C PRO A 45 -4.11 18.40 -0.40
N MET A 46 -3.43 17.68 -1.29
CA MET A 46 -3.98 16.52 -2.00
C MET A 46 -4.49 15.45 -1.01
N GLY A 47 -3.77 15.25 0.08
CA GLY A 47 -4.06 14.21 1.08
C GLY A 47 -3.68 12.82 0.60
N THR A 48 -3.43 11.91 1.54
CA THR A 48 -2.88 10.57 1.32
C THR A 48 -3.60 9.78 0.23
N PHE A 49 -4.92 9.76 0.24
CA PHE A 49 -5.71 8.85 -0.59
C PHE A 49 -5.84 9.24 -2.06
N ARG A 50 -5.22 10.34 -2.48
CA ARG A 50 -5.15 10.77 -3.88
C ARG A 50 -3.76 10.61 -4.51
N THR A 51 -2.76 10.22 -3.71
CA THR A 51 -1.35 10.17 -4.15
C THR A 51 -0.95 8.86 -4.83
N TYR A 52 -1.88 7.94 -5.00
CA TYR A 52 -1.61 6.60 -5.49
C TYR A 52 -1.02 6.58 -6.91
N THR A 53 0.01 5.80 -7.10
CA THR A 53 0.52 5.47 -8.43
C THR A 53 -0.45 4.53 -9.14
N LEU A 54 -0.92 3.47 -8.46
CA LEU A 54 -1.94 2.57 -8.98
C LEU A 54 -3.07 2.39 -7.96
N LYS A 55 -4.32 2.66 -8.38
CA LYS A 55 -5.52 2.39 -7.60
C LYS A 55 -6.32 1.23 -8.20
N VAL A 56 -6.66 0.25 -7.35
CA VAL A 56 -7.40 -0.95 -7.72
C VAL A 56 -8.70 -1.00 -6.91
N GLN A 57 -9.80 -0.61 -7.54
CA GLN A 57 -11.15 -0.68 -6.95
C GLN A 57 -11.92 -1.91 -7.43
N GLY A 58 -11.52 -2.49 -8.56
CA GLY A 58 -12.11 -3.71 -9.11
C GLY A 58 -11.81 -4.92 -8.24
N SER A 59 -12.68 -5.93 -8.28
CA SER A 59 -12.52 -7.19 -7.58
C SER A 59 -12.01 -8.31 -8.51
N TYR A 60 -11.40 -9.35 -7.92
CA TYR A 60 -10.78 -10.44 -8.68
C TYR A 60 -9.68 -9.93 -9.63
N ILE A 61 -8.82 -9.07 -9.11
CA ILE A 61 -7.71 -8.48 -9.85
C ILE A 61 -6.40 -9.16 -9.46
N THR A 62 -5.60 -9.50 -10.45
CA THR A 62 -4.24 -10.02 -10.26
C THR A 62 -3.23 -9.01 -10.80
N LEU A 63 -2.27 -8.64 -9.96
CA LEU A 63 -1.07 -7.88 -10.34
C LEU A 63 0.13 -8.82 -10.22
N LYS A 64 0.91 -8.95 -11.28
CA LYS A 64 1.97 -9.94 -11.32
C LYS A 64 3.21 -9.42 -12.07
N ASP A 65 4.39 -9.77 -11.55
CA ASP A 65 5.69 -9.53 -12.20
C ASP A 65 5.92 -8.05 -12.59
N ILE A 66 5.50 -7.09 -11.74
CA ILE A 66 5.63 -5.65 -11.96
C ILE A 66 6.19 -4.93 -10.74
N THR A 67 6.82 -3.80 -10.97
CA THR A 67 7.13 -2.80 -9.95
C THR A 67 6.08 -1.70 -9.97
N ILE A 68 5.55 -1.36 -8.80
CA ILE A 68 4.68 -0.21 -8.58
C ILE A 68 5.41 0.70 -7.60
N GLU A 69 5.73 1.90 -8.04
CA GLU A 69 6.54 2.83 -7.27
C GLU A 69 5.83 4.18 -7.11
N ASN A 70 5.85 4.71 -5.89
CA ASN A 70 5.70 6.14 -5.71
C ASN A 70 7.08 6.70 -5.35
N ASN A 71 7.70 7.42 -6.30
CA ASN A 71 9.06 7.92 -6.16
C ASN A 71 9.13 9.35 -5.59
N ALA A 72 8.05 9.86 -5.02
CA ALA A 72 8.06 11.13 -4.30
C ALA A 72 9.16 11.15 -3.25
N ALA A 73 9.86 12.27 -3.13
CA ALA A 73 10.80 12.49 -2.04
C ALA A 73 10.06 12.38 -0.68
N LYS A 74 10.80 12.30 0.44
CA LYS A 74 10.22 12.17 1.80
C LYS A 74 9.50 13.47 2.23
N LEU A 75 8.46 13.85 1.49
CA LEU A 75 7.69 15.10 1.65
C LEU A 75 6.32 14.90 2.30
N GLY A 76 6.01 13.69 2.74
CA GLY A 76 4.74 13.29 3.34
C GLY A 76 4.27 11.92 2.83
N GLN A 77 3.01 11.61 3.09
CA GLN A 77 2.41 10.36 2.64
C GLN A 77 2.36 10.28 1.10
N ALA A 78 2.72 9.14 0.55
CA ALA A 78 2.84 8.92 -0.89
C ALA A 78 2.59 7.44 -1.23
N VAL A 79 1.40 7.13 -1.69
CA VAL A 79 0.94 5.75 -1.90
C VAL A 79 1.42 5.21 -3.25
N ALA A 80 2.08 4.07 -3.27
CA ALA A 80 2.37 3.36 -4.50
C ALA A 80 1.16 2.52 -4.95
N LEU A 81 0.69 1.62 -4.09
CA LEU A 81 -0.47 0.77 -4.38
C LEU A 81 -1.63 1.05 -3.41
N HIS A 82 -2.79 1.37 -3.97
CA HIS A 82 -4.05 1.58 -3.25
C HIS A 82 -5.09 0.54 -3.70
N THR A 83 -5.50 -0.37 -2.82
CA THR A 83 -6.51 -1.38 -3.11
C THR A 83 -7.82 -1.07 -2.39
N GLU A 84 -8.96 -1.26 -3.05
CA GLU A 84 -10.31 -1.15 -2.46
C GLU A 84 -11.22 -2.33 -2.84
N GLY A 85 -10.88 -3.07 -3.89
CA GLY A 85 -11.64 -4.24 -4.33
C GLY A 85 -11.43 -5.46 -3.44
N ASP A 86 -12.29 -6.45 -3.59
CA ASP A 86 -12.17 -7.75 -2.92
C ASP A 86 -11.49 -8.79 -3.81
N HIS A 87 -10.82 -9.79 -3.23
CA HIS A 87 -10.06 -10.81 -3.94
C HIS A 87 -8.97 -10.23 -4.86
N ILE A 88 -8.13 -9.38 -4.32
CA ILE A 88 -6.95 -8.89 -5.04
C ILE A 88 -5.75 -9.79 -4.73
N LEU A 89 -5.05 -10.21 -5.78
CA LEU A 89 -3.80 -10.96 -5.71
C LEU A 89 -2.65 -10.11 -6.24
N VAL A 90 -1.61 -9.96 -5.44
CA VAL A 90 -0.35 -9.30 -5.82
C VAL A 90 0.76 -10.33 -5.71
N GLN A 91 1.36 -10.72 -6.82
CA GLN A 91 2.32 -11.82 -6.88
C GLN A 91 3.61 -11.40 -7.55
N ASN A 92 4.74 -11.71 -6.92
CA ASN A 92 6.08 -11.42 -7.43
C ASN A 92 6.25 -9.96 -7.88
N CYS A 93 5.70 -9.01 -7.10
CA CYS A 93 5.76 -7.59 -7.37
C CYS A 93 6.76 -6.89 -6.44
N ARG A 94 7.24 -5.71 -6.88
CA ARG A 94 7.93 -4.76 -6.01
C ARG A 94 7.04 -3.57 -5.76
N LEU A 95 6.85 -3.22 -4.49
CA LEU A 95 6.06 -2.06 -4.06
C LEU A 95 7.01 -1.09 -3.36
N LEU A 96 7.35 -0.01 -4.05
CA LEU A 96 8.41 0.90 -3.65
C LEU A 96 7.83 2.26 -3.25
N GLY A 97 8.27 2.78 -2.11
CA GLY A 97 7.83 4.08 -1.63
C GLY A 97 8.54 4.52 -0.37
N ASN A 98 7.97 5.49 0.29
CA ASN A 98 8.44 6.03 1.57
C ASN A 98 7.35 5.87 2.64
N GLN A 99 6.74 6.96 3.10
CA GLN A 99 5.62 6.89 4.04
C GLN A 99 4.34 6.46 3.30
N ASP A 100 3.61 5.48 3.86
CA ASP A 100 2.30 5.04 3.35
C ASP A 100 2.36 4.31 1.98
N THR A 101 3.36 3.48 1.71
CA THR A 101 3.59 2.84 0.41
C THR A 101 2.40 2.00 -0.07
N VAL A 102 1.81 1.17 0.80
CA VAL A 102 0.72 0.24 0.45
C VAL A 102 -0.50 0.50 1.31
N TYR A 103 -1.56 0.99 0.69
CA TYR A 103 -2.87 1.13 1.32
C TYR A 103 -3.80 -0.01 0.93
N THR A 104 -4.30 -0.75 1.92
CA THR A 104 -5.30 -1.80 1.74
C THR A 104 -6.64 -1.29 2.28
N GLY A 105 -7.41 -0.66 1.39
CA GLY A 105 -8.66 0.02 1.73
C GLY A 105 -9.85 -0.93 1.85
N VAL A 106 -10.91 -0.40 2.46
CA VAL A 106 -12.23 -1.00 2.69
C VAL A 106 -12.20 -2.23 3.62
N GLY A 107 -12.81 -2.09 4.81
CA GLY A 107 -13.01 -3.20 5.74
C GLY A 107 -13.81 -4.34 5.11
N GLY A 108 -13.44 -5.58 5.45
CA GLY A 108 -14.07 -6.79 4.92
C GLY A 108 -13.54 -7.25 3.56
N THR A 109 -12.84 -6.42 2.80
CA THR A 109 -12.20 -6.86 1.55
C THR A 109 -10.92 -7.66 1.82
N ARG A 110 -10.54 -8.49 0.87
CA ARG A 110 -9.40 -9.40 0.97
C ARG A 110 -8.37 -9.10 -0.09
N VAL A 111 -7.12 -9.01 0.36
CA VAL A 111 -5.96 -8.89 -0.52
C VAL A 111 -4.86 -9.84 -0.10
N ALA A 112 -4.18 -10.46 -1.04
CA ALA A 112 -3.06 -11.37 -0.77
C ALA A 112 -1.83 -10.95 -1.56
N PHE A 113 -0.69 -10.96 -0.86
CA PHE A 113 0.63 -10.67 -1.40
C PHE A 113 1.51 -11.92 -1.29
N TYR A 114 2.03 -12.40 -2.41
CA TYR A 114 2.92 -13.55 -2.47
C TYR A 114 4.24 -13.18 -3.14
N ASP A 115 5.34 -13.57 -2.51
CA ASP A 115 6.69 -13.41 -3.05
C ASP A 115 7.04 -11.96 -3.44
N CYS A 116 6.45 -10.99 -2.73
CA CYS A 116 6.62 -9.57 -3.02
C CYS A 116 7.79 -8.97 -2.22
N TYR A 117 8.38 -7.91 -2.78
CA TYR A 117 9.24 -6.98 -2.08
C TYR A 117 8.47 -5.70 -1.78
N ILE A 118 8.41 -5.30 -0.52
CA ILE A 118 7.66 -4.11 -0.08
C ILE A 118 8.57 -3.26 0.78
N GLU A 119 8.79 -2.01 0.41
CA GLU A 119 9.64 -1.10 1.17
C GLU A 119 8.94 0.20 1.56
N GLY A 120 9.41 0.81 2.64
CA GLY A 120 8.98 2.12 3.05
C GLY A 120 9.65 2.64 4.31
N THR A 121 9.22 3.81 4.76
CA THR A 121 9.77 4.46 5.95
C THR A 121 8.85 4.33 7.16
N THR A 122 7.63 4.83 7.08
CA THR A 122 6.66 4.91 8.19
C THR A 122 5.30 4.43 7.73
N ASP A 123 4.66 3.54 8.53
CA ASP A 123 3.30 3.06 8.28
C ASP A 123 3.11 2.55 6.83
N PHE A 124 4.17 1.98 6.27
CA PHE A 124 4.21 1.75 4.83
C PHE A 124 3.34 0.58 4.35
N ILE A 125 2.67 -0.13 5.28
CA ILE A 125 1.56 -1.05 5.01
C ILE A 125 0.43 -0.67 5.95
N PHE A 126 -0.66 -0.12 5.42
CA PHE A 126 -1.72 0.42 6.27
C PHE A 126 -3.12 0.23 5.67
N GLY A 127 -4.16 0.29 6.51
CA GLY A 127 -5.55 0.19 6.08
C GLY A 127 -6.38 -0.83 6.86
N PRO A 128 -7.69 -0.96 6.50
CA PRO A 128 -8.65 -1.76 7.23
C PRO A 128 -8.92 -3.16 6.69
N SER A 129 -8.39 -3.55 5.52
CA SER A 129 -8.76 -4.80 4.87
C SER A 129 -8.22 -6.04 5.61
N ILE A 130 -8.68 -7.21 5.21
CA ILE A 130 -8.08 -8.50 5.54
C ILE A 130 -6.94 -8.72 4.55
N ALA A 131 -5.69 -8.66 5.03
CA ALA A 131 -4.52 -8.79 4.15
C ALA A 131 -3.62 -9.96 4.57
N TRP A 132 -3.25 -10.79 3.59
CA TRP A 132 -2.33 -11.90 3.74
C TRP A 132 -1.03 -11.62 3.00
N PHE A 133 0.09 -11.72 3.71
CA PHE A 133 1.43 -11.59 3.15
C PHE A 133 2.18 -12.90 3.35
N GLN A 134 2.65 -13.51 2.27
CA GLN A 134 3.37 -14.77 2.34
C GLN A 134 4.66 -14.71 1.54
N ASN A 135 5.75 -15.18 2.14
CA ASN A 135 7.10 -15.20 1.56
C ASN A 135 7.58 -13.82 1.07
N CYS A 136 7.04 -12.75 1.63
CA CYS A 136 7.42 -11.40 1.23
C CYS A 136 8.68 -10.93 1.95
N GLU A 137 9.45 -10.08 1.30
CA GLU A 137 10.45 -9.27 1.96
C GLU A 137 9.85 -7.90 2.30
N ILE A 138 9.91 -7.55 3.58
CA ILE A 138 9.39 -6.30 4.13
C ILE A 138 10.58 -5.47 4.58
N HIS A 139 10.90 -4.41 3.83
CA HIS A 139 12.14 -3.65 3.97
C HIS A 139 11.90 -2.25 4.57
N SER A 140 12.53 -1.99 5.72
CA SER A 140 12.41 -0.72 6.43
C SER A 140 13.54 0.24 6.05
N LYS A 141 13.19 1.43 5.57
CA LYS A 141 14.11 2.50 5.16
C LYS A 141 14.28 3.60 6.21
N ALA A 142 13.67 3.45 7.39
CA ALA A 142 13.78 4.38 8.51
C ALA A 142 13.42 3.73 9.84
N ASN A 143 13.89 4.32 10.93
CA ASN A 143 13.52 3.97 12.30
C ASN A 143 12.06 4.39 12.58
N SER A 144 11.11 3.51 12.34
CA SER A 144 9.68 3.78 12.46
C SER A 144 8.84 2.49 12.51
N TYR A 145 7.59 2.55 12.05
CA TYR A 145 6.61 1.46 12.10
C TYR A 145 6.40 0.85 10.71
N ILE A 146 6.37 -0.48 10.64
CA ILE A 146 6.04 -1.22 9.41
C ILE A 146 4.56 -1.05 9.09
N THR A 147 3.68 -1.43 10.03
CA THR A 147 2.24 -1.46 9.78
C THR A 147 1.48 -0.40 10.58
N ALA A 148 0.40 0.10 9.99
CA ALA A 148 -0.62 0.90 10.64
C ALA A 148 -2.01 0.35 10.28
N ALA A 149 -2.34 -0.80 10.84
CA ALA A 149 -3.62 -1.43 10.60
C ALA A 149 -4.78 -0.62 11.21
N SER A 150 -5.93 -0.66 10.56
CA SER A 150 -7.17 -0.03 11.05
C SER A 150 -8.36 -0.98 10.98
N THR A 151 -8.13 -2.24 11.34
CA THR A 151 -9.14 -3.30 11.37
C THR A 151 -10.43 -2.79 12.02
N PRO A 152 -11.60 -2.87 11.35
CA PRO A 152 -12.86 -2.41 11.93
C PRO A 152 -13.32 -3.28 13.11
N ALA A 153 -14.14 -2.70 13.98
CA ALA A 153 -14.81 -3.46 15.04
C ALA A 153 -15.61 -4.63 14.44
N GLY A 154 -15.48 -5.81 15.02
CA GLY A 154 -16.18 -7.02 14.60
C GLY A 154 -15.57 -7.74 13.39
N GLN A 155 -14.58 -7.16 12.71
CA GLN A 155 -13.82 -7.86 11.66
C GLN A 155 -12.89 -8.88 12.34
N LYS A 156 -13.01 -10.16 11.97
CA LYS A 156 -12.30 -11.27 12.62
C LYS A 156 -10.80 -11.26 12.35
N TYR A 157 -10.38 -10.85 11.15
CA TYR A 157 -8.99 -10.88 10.70
C TYR A 157 -8.52 -9.50 10.25
N GLY A 158 -7.26 -9.17 10.56
CA GLY A 158 -6.54 -8.01 10.05
C GLY A 158 -5.41 -8.43 9.11
N TYR A 159 -4.19 -8.02 9.43
CA TYR A 159 -2.99 -8.36 8.66
C TYR A 159 -2.32 -9.62 9.20
N VAL A 160 -1.92 -10.51 8.30
CA VAL A 160 -1.15 -11.72 8.63
C VAL A 160 0.08 -11.78 7.73
N PHE A 161 1.25 -11.79 8.34
CA PHE A 161 2.55 -11.98 7.69
C PHE A 161 3.03 -13.40 7.99
N TYR A 162 3.10 -14.26 6.96
CA TYR A 162 3.51 -15.64 7.08
C TYR A 162 4.79 -15.89 6.30
N LYS A 163 5.81 -16.41 6.97
CA LYS A 163 7.15 -16.65 6.38
C LYS A 163 7.73 -15.43 5.68
N CYS A 164 7.48 -14.24 6.20
CA CYS A 164 8.02 -13.01 5.65
C CYS A 164 9.39 -12.70 6.25
N ARG A 165 10.31 -12.23 5.42
CA ARG A 165 11.61 -11.75 5.84
C ARG A 165 11.54 -10.25 6.14
N LEU A 166 11.90 -9.85 7.35
CA LEU A 166 12.03 -8.44 7.73
C LEU A 166 13.47 -8.00 7.54
N THR A 167 13.69 -6.95 6.75
CA THR A 167 15.01 -6.37 6.46
C THR A 167 14.99 -4.86 6.67
N ALA A 168 16.15 -4.24 6.72
CA ALA A 168 16.26 -2.80 6.90
C ALA A 168 17.54 -2.26 6.25
N ASP A 169 17.55 -0.94 5.96
CA ASP A 169 18.75 -0.22 5.59
C ASP A 169 19.82 -0.32 6.71
N LYS A 170 21.08 -0.22 6.33
CA LYS A 170 22.22 -0.45 7.23
C LYS A 170 22.18 0.38 8.53
N ASP A 171 21.67 1.60 8.46
CA ASP A 171 21.64 2.55 9.59
C ASP A 171 20.27 2.56 10.32
N VAL A 172 19.40 1.57 10.03
CA VAL A 172 18.08 1.42 10.62
C VAL A 172 18.13 0.30 11.67
N ASP A 173 17.95 0.64 12.94
CA ASP A 173 18.10 -0.27 14.09
C ASP A 173 16.91 -0.25 15.08
N LYS A 174 15.90 0.61 14.85
CA LYS A 174 14.72 0.80 15.73
C LYS A 174 13.43 0.72 14.95
N VAL A 175 13.10 -0.48 14.47
CA VAL A 175 11.87 -0.74 13.72
C VAL A 175 10.85 -1.43 14.60
N TYR A 176 9.62 -0.93 14.60
CA TYR A 176 8.47 -1.55 15.25
C TYR A 176 7.63 -2.28 14.21
N LEU A 177 7.11 -3.45 14.56
CA LEU A 177 6.26 -4.26 13.69
C LEU A 177 4.97 -3.54 13.27
N GLY A 178 4.46 -2.65 14.14
CA GLY A 178 3.32 -1.82 13.80
C GLY A 178 2.84 -0.96 14.94
N ARG A 179 1.90 -0.08 14.60
CA ARG A 179 1.11 0.69 15.56
C ARG A 179 -0.37 0.68 15.17
N PRO A 180 -1.29 0.74 16.12
CA PRO A 180 -2.72 0.77 15.78
C PRO A 180 -3.09 2.16 15.19
N TRP A 181 -3.59 2.18 13.96
CA TRP A 181 -4.22 3.39 13.43
C TRP A 181 -5.64 3.57 13.97
N ARG A 182 -6.32 2.46 14.33
CA ARG A 182 -7.64 2.46 14.97
C ARG A 182 -7.68 1.44 16.12
N PRO A 183 -8.63 1.56 17.06
CA PRO A 183 -8.64 0.77 18.31
C PRO A 183 -8.65 -0.74 18.14
N PHE A 184 -9.19 -1.26 17.05
CA PHE A 184 -9.31 -2.71 16.79
C PHE A 184 -8.24 -3.24 15.83
N ALA A 185 -7.19 -2.47 15.59
CA ALA A 185 -6.09 -2.88 14.70
C ALA A 185 -5.53 -4.25 15.07
N ALA A 186 -5.46 -5.14 14.11
CA ALA A 186 -4.92 -6.49 14.27
C ALA A 186 -3.83 -6.77 13.24
N THR A 187 -2.64 -7.14 13.71
CA THR A 187 -1.50 -7.53 12.87
C THR A 187 -0.79 -8.71 13.53
N ILE A 188 -0.52 -9.75 12.77
CA ILE A 188 0.14 -10.98 13.23
C ILE A 188 1.31 -11.27 12.32
N PHE A 189 2.46 -11.57 12.91
CA PHE A 189 3.65 -12.09 12.22
C PHE A 189 3.86 -13.53 12.67
N MET A 190 4.02 -14.44 11.71
CA MET A 190 4.17 -15.88 11.93
C MET A 190 5.26 -16.44 11.00
N ASP A 191 6.02 -17.40 11.54
CA ASP A 191 7.02 -18.16 10.80
C ASP A 191 6.47 -19.55 10.40
#